data_d180c9501f16ab8c876c9dc78c42b3e6
#
_entry.id   d180c9501f16ab8c876c9dc78c42b3e6
#
_cell.length_a   1.000
_cell.length_b   1.000
_cell.length_c   1.000
_cell.angle_alpha   90.00
_cell.angle_beta   90.00
_cell.angle_gamma   90.00
#
_symmetry.space_group_name_H-M   'P 1'
#
loop_
_entity.id
_entity.type
_entity.pdbx_description
1 polymer ?
#
loop_
_entity_poly.entity_id
_entity_poly.type
_entity_poly.pdbx_seq_one_letter_code
_entity_poly.pdbx_strand_id
1 'polypeptide(L)'
;MKKQVILLAISILGVFSLHAQEINKSLTQSKKEVNSQPRKGTDWNKQPIGYVFAGAGIGYIPSVEKVEGLAASNYVTGLDWRVGMSRYYNRWGWGVLVQQFRSKQSVAFYDGVRAMAMDDIGRLLYIAPQFTGRWILGEKLTIYGAIGWGWLRYKETVKGSGLGELSGTANALGGNFTVGLEYRLSSVVGMSVDLGLIGGEIGKLKVDNTGLQAAIDETYTGKMDVTRLYATVGAHIYIW
;
A
#
# COMPACT_ATOMS: atom_id res chain seq x y z
N MET A 1 -4.25 18.20 9.81
CA MET A 1 -4.59 16.87 9.28
C MET A 1 -3.61 15.76 9.69
N LYS A 2 -2.27 15.95 9.62
CA LYS A 2 -1.27 14.89 9.98
C LYS A 2 -1.46 14.29 11.40
N LYS A 3 -1.81 15.11 12.41
CA LYS A 3 -2.05 14.62 13.80
C LYS A 3 -3.29 13.73 13.94
N GLN A 4 -4.34 13.97 13.16
CA GLN A 4 -5.59 13.20 13.23
C GLN A 4 -5.46 11.80 12.61
N VAL A 5 -4.67 11.65 11.54
CA VAL A 5 -4.41 10.34 10.92
C VAL A 5 -3.59 9.43 11.83
N ILE A 6 -2.59 9.98 12.52
CA ILE A 6 -1.77 9.23 13.48
C ILE A 6 -2.62 8.80 14.69
N LEU A 7 -3.48 9.68 15.21
CA LEU A 7 -4.40 9.36 16.30
C LEU A 7 -5.40 8.27 15.91
N LEU A 8 -5.93 8.31 14.69
CA LEU A 8 -6.84 7.30 14.17
C LEU A 8 -6.13 5.93 14.05
N ALA A 9 -4.90 5.89 13.54
CA ALA A 9 -4.11 4.65 13.47
C ALA A 9 -3.82 4.05 14.85
N ILE A 10 -3.47 4.87 15.83
CA ILE A 10 -3.23 4.44 17.21
C ILE A 10 -4.52 3.96 17.88
N SER A 11 -5.65 4.62 17.64
CA SER A 11 -6.96 4.22 18.17
C SER A 11 -7.42 2.88 17.59
N ILE A 12 -7.22 2.64 16.30
CA ILE A 12 -7.53 1.36 15.65
C ILE A 12 -6.68 0.23 16.25
N LEU A 13 -5.38 0.45 16.45
CA LEU A 13 -4.49 -0.52 17.09
C LEU A 13 -4.89 -0.82 18.54
N GLY A 14 -5.34 0.18 19.30
CA GLY A 14 -5.82 0.02 20.67
C GLY A 14 -7.09 -0.82 20.77
N VAL A 15 -8.06 -0.57 19.90
CA VAL A 15 -9.33 -1.34 19.85
C VAL A 15 -9.09 -2.79 19.45
N PHE A 16 -8.22 -3.04 18.45
CA PHE A 16 -7.87 -4.40 18.05
C PHE A 16 -7.13 -5.18 19.13
N SER A 17 -6.28 -4.52 19.94
CA SER A 17 -5.57 -5.16 21.05
C SER A 17 -6.52 -5.64 22.15
N LEU A 18 -7.53 -4.85 22.51
CA LEU A 18 -8.53 -5.21 23.52
C LEU A 18 -9.44 -6.35 23.06
N HIS A 19 -9.96 -6.29 21.83
CA HIS A 19 -10.80 -7.35 21.27
C HIS A 19 -10.05 -8.66 21.04
N ALA A 20 -8.77 -8.60 20.67
CA ALA A 20 -7.94 -9.81 20.52
C ALA A 20 -7.75 -10.55 21.85
N GLN A 21 -7.71 -9.86 22.99
CA GLN A 21 -7.61 -10.50 24.30
C GLN A 21 -8.91 -11.18 24.71
N GLU A 22 -10.08 -10.61 24.42
CA GLU A 22 -11.39 -11.23 24.71
C GLU A 22 -11.64 -12.46 23.83
N ILE A 23 -11.36 -12.38 22.54
CA ILE A 23 -11.48 -13.51 21.61
C ILE A 23 -10.55 -14.65 22.02
N ASN A 24 -9.33 -14.36 22.46
CA ASN A 24 -8.38 -15.39 22.89
C ASN A 24 -8.84 -16.11 24.17
N LYS A 25 -9.53 -15.41 25.09
CA LYS A 25 -10.13 -16.04 26.29
C LYS A 25 -11.28 -16.97 25.93
N SER A 26 -12.17 -16.58 25.01
CA SER A 26 -13.30 -17.40 24.57
C SER A 26 -12.86 -18.65 23.81
N LEU A 27 -11.83 -18.53 22.94
CA LEU A 27 -11.26 -19.65 22.19
C LEU A 27 -10.52 -20.65 23.08
N THR A 28 -9.92 -20.20 24.18
CA THR A 28 -9.22 -21.08 25.13
C THR A 28 -10.20 -21.92 25.94
N GLN A 29 -11.39 -21.42 26.23
CA GLN A 29 -12.47 -22.18 26.91
C GLN A 29 -13.10 -23.24 25.99
N SER A 30 -13.26 -22.95 24.69
CA SER A 30 -13.80 -23.89 23.70
C SER A 30 -12.86 -25.08 23.38
N LYS A 31 -11.55 -24.91 23.56
CA LYS A 31 -10.57 -25.97 23.30
C LYS A 31 -10.63 -27.16 24.28
N LYS A 32 -11.34 -27.08 25.40
CA LYS A 32 -11.43 -28.17 26.40
C LYS A 32 -12.42 -29.28 26.04
N GLU A 33 -13.25 -29.12 25.01
CA GLU A 33 -14.38 -30.03 24.75
C GLU A 33 -14.32 -30.86 23.46
N VAL A 34 -13.33 -30.68 22.60
CA VAL A 34 -13.28 -31.47 21.33
C VAL A 34 -12.04 -32.37 21.29
N ASN A 35 -12.18 -33.53 21.92
CA ASN A 35 -11.24 -34.64 21.74
C ASN A 35 -11.66 -35.47 20.52
N SER A 36 -11.19 -35.14 19.33
CA SER A 36 -11.39 -35.90 18.10
C SER A 36 -10.06 -36.27 17.47
N GLN A 37 -9.96 -37.54 17.11
CA GLN A 37 -8.80 -38.29 16.59
C GLN A 37 -8.00 -37.53 15.49
N PRO A 38 -6.65 -37.65 15.50
CA PRO A 38 -5.82 -36.95 14.51
C PRO A 38 -5.97 -37.63 13.14
N ARG A 39 -6.69 -37.00 12.23
CA ARG A 39 -6.47 -37.21 10.80
C ARG A 39 -5.01 -36.81 10.52
N LYS A 40 -4.27 -37.61 9.72
CA LYS A 40 -2.98 -37.19 9.11
C LYS A 40 -3.21 -35.94 8.25
N GLY A 41 -3.34 -34.81 8.89
CA GLY A 41 -3.59 -33.49 8.29
C GLY A 41 -2.52 -32.53 8.77
N THR A 42 -2.34 -31.48 8.05
CA THR A 42 -1.45 -30.35 8.35
C THR A 42 -1.52 -30.01 9.84
N ASP A 43 -0.36 -30.01 10.50
CA ASP A 43 -0.27 -29.55 11.89
C ASP A 43 -0.44 -28.01 11.92
N TRP A 44 -1.67 -27.60 12.12
CA TRP A 44 -2.07 -26.19 12.16
C TRP A 44 -1.45 -25.44 13.35
N ASN A 45 -0.93 -26.14 14.35
CA ASN A 45 -0.28 -25.51 15.50
C ASN A 45 1.13 -25.02 15.15
N LYS A 46 1.76 -25.63 14.13
CA LYS A 46 3.04 -25.18 13.65
C LYS A 46 2.87 -23.90 12.85
N GLN A 47 3.65 -22.89 13.16
CA GLN A 47 3.63 -21.61 12.47
C GLN A 47 4.74 -21.51 11.45
N PRO A 48 4.47 -20.97 10.24
CA PRO A 48 5.50 -20.76 9.23
C PRO A 48 6.56 -19.79 9.74
N ILE A 49 7.81 -20.02 9.38
CA ILE A 49 8.92 -19.10 9.70
C ILE A 49 8.92 -17.86 8.82
N GLY A 50 8.17 -17.89 7.71
CA GLY A 50 8.04 -16.77 6.81
C GLY A 50 7.05 -17.04 5.69
N TYR A 51 6.91 -16.06 4.81
CA TYR A 51 6.13 -16.20 3.58
C TYR A 51 6.63 -15.25 2.49
N VAL A 52 6.37 -15.63 1.25
CA VAL A 52 6.38 -14.74 0.09
C VAL A 52 4.93 -14.37 -0.20
N PHE A 53 4.67 -13.13 -0.54
CA PHE A 53 3.31 -12.66 -0.81
C PHE A 53 3.22 -11.86 -2.08
N ALA A 54 2.03 -11.92 -2.69
CA ALA A 54 1.63 -11.06 -3.79
C ALA A 54 0.17 -10.63 -3.59
N GLY A 55 -0.15 -9.40 -3.92
CA GLY A 55 -1.50 -8.86 -3.80
C GLY A 55 -1.77 -7.76 -4.80
N ALA A 56 -3.05 -7.53 -5.07
CA ALA A 56 -3.53 -6.45 -5.92
C ALA A 56 -4.82 -5.86 -5.35
N GLY A 57 -5.09 -4.61 -5.68
CA GLY A 57 -6.26 -3.90 -5.20
C GLY A 57 -6.32 -2.46 -5.69
N ILE A 58 -6.85 -1.61 -4.87
CA ILE A 58 -7.06 -0.20 -5.18
C ILE A 58 -6.23 0.69 -4.26
N GLY A 59 -5.70 1.76 -4.81
CA GLY A 59 -5.05 2.84 -4.08
C GLY A 59 -5.80 4.16 -4.28
N TYR A 60 -5.66 5.04 -3.31
CA TYR A 60 -6.35 6.31 -3.24
C TYR A 60 -5.44 7.39 -2.67
N ILE A 61 -5.23 8.47 -3.42
CA ILE A 61 -4.46 9.65 -2.99
C ILE A 61 -5.45 10.74 -2.60
N PRO A 62 -5.56 11.11 -1.30
CA PRO A 62 -6.61 12.01 -0.81
C PRO A 62 -6.41 13.48 -1.12
N SER A 63 -5.22 13.90 -1.50
CA SER A 63 -4.92 15.31 -1.79
C SER A 63 -3.96 15.44 -2.96
N VAL A 64 -4.48 15.83 -4.09
CA VAL A 64 -3.69 16.46 -5.15
C VAL A 64 -3.90 17.96 -4.98
N GLU A 65 -2.84 18.77 -4.83
CA GLU A 65 -2.97 20.22 -4.82
C GLU A 65 -3.68 20.65 -6.11
N LYS A 66 -4.74 21.46 -5.95
CA LYS A 66 -5.46 22.03 -7.09
C LYS A 66 -4.49 22.96 -7.80
N VAL A 67 -4.13 22.65 -9.02
CA VAL A 67 -3.61 23.65 -9.94
C VAL A 67 -4.80 24.55 -10.31
N GLU A 68 -4.72 25.82 -9.93
CA GLU A 68 -5.77 26.80 -10.27
C GLU A 68 -6.05 26.78 -11.77
N GLY A 69 -7.32 26.57 -12.13
CA GLY A 69 -7.78 26.55 -13.51
C GLY A 69 -7.96 25.17 -14.16
N LEU A 70 -7.51 24.09 -13.55
CA LEU A 70 -7.80 22.72 -13.97
C LEU A 70 -8.83 22.11 -13.04
N ALA A 71 -9.95 21.62 -13.57
CA ALA A 71 -10.93 20.83 -12.83
C ALA A 71 -10.37 19.42 -12.53
N ALA A 72 -9.24 19.36 -11.84
CA ALA A 72 -8.70 18.11 -11.36
C ALA A 72 -9.59 17.57 -10.26
N SER A 73 -10.03 16.34 -10.38
CA SER A 73 -10.72 15.66 -9.27
C SER A 73 -9.79 15.68 -8.07
N ASN A 74 -10.29 16.05 -6.89
CA ASN A 74 -9.51 16.15 -5.65
C ASN A 74 -8.92 14.80 -5.19
N TYR A 75 -9.12 13.73 -5.97
CA TYR A 75 -8.83 12.36 -5.57
C TYR A 75 -8.33 11.57 -6.77
N VAL A 76 -7.18 10.95 -6.62
CA VAL A 76 -6.65 10.02 -7.62
C VAL A 76 -6.83 8.60 -7.12
N THR A 77 -7.64 7.83 -7.83
CA THR A 77 -7.76 6.39 -7.62
C THR A 77 -6.99 5.63 -8.68
N GLY A 78 -6.48 4.45 -8.32
CA GLY A 78 -5.73 3.63 -9.27
C GLY A 78 -5.55 2.20 -8.80
N LEU A 79 -4.95 1.41 -9.67
CA LEU A 79 -4.56 0.04 -9.39
C LEU A 79 -3.32 0.04 -8.49
N ASP A 80 -3.39 -0.72 -7.43
CA ASP A 80 -2.26 -0.97 -6.51
C ASP A 80 -1.90 -2.45 -6.54
N TRP A 81 -0.62 -2.79 -6.70
CA TRP A 81 -0.13 -4.15 -6.55
C TRP A 81 1.12 -4.18 -5.69
N ARG A 82 1.29 -5.28 -4.97
CA ARG A 82 2.39 -5.47 -4.04
C ARG A 82 2.93 -6.89 -4.10
N VAL A 83 4.23 -7.00 -3.93
CA VAL A 83 4.94 -8.28 -3.73
C VAL A 83 5.98 -8.10 -2.65
N GLY A 84 6.30 -9.16 -1.96
CA GLY A 84 7.33 -9.10 -0.95
C GLY A 84 7.54 -10.43 -0.25
N MET A 85 8.38 -10.38 0.76
CA MET A 85 8.66 -11.51 1.63
C MET A 85 8.77 -11.05 3.08
N SER A 86 8.41 -11.92 4.00
CA SER A 86 8.59 -11.69 5.43
C SER A 86 9.11 -12.94 6.11
N ARG A 87 10.03 -12.76 7.06
CA ARG A 87 10.56 -13.82 7.91
C ARG A 87 10.30 -13.46 9.36
N TYR A 88 9.80 -14.41 10.12
CA TYR A 88 9.41 -14.22 11.52
C TYR A 88 10.30 -14.99 12.48
N TYR A 89 10.60 -14.34 13.58
CA TYR A 89 11.16 -14.93 14.78
C TYR A 89 10.04 -14.83 15.84
N ASN A 90 9.25 -15.91 15.95
CA ASN A 90 8.03 -15.94 16.77
C ASN A 90 6.96 -14.94 16.26
N ARG A 91 6.72 -13.86 17.01
CA ARG A 91 5.70 -12.83 16.68
C ARG A 91 6.24 -11.69 15.85
N TRP A 92 7.53 -11.44 15.89
CA TRP A 92 8.18 -10.33 15.22
C TRP A 92 9.02 -10.82 14.06
N GLY A 93 9.22 -9.99 13.10
CA GLY A 93 9.97 -10.34 11.91
C GLY A 93 10.42 -9.12 11.11
N TRP A 94 11.09 -9.41 10.03
CA TRP A 94 11.48 -8.43 9.03
C TRP A 94 11.12 -8.93 7.64
N GLY A 95 11.01 -8.01 6.71
CA GLY A 95 10.66 -8.33 5.34
C GLY A 95 11.13 -7.26 4.37
N VAL A 96 10.78 -7.47 3.11
CA VAL A 96 10.96 -6.50 2.03
C VAL A 96 9.64 -6.38 1.27
N LEU A 97 9.27 -5.15 0.96
CA LEU A 97 8.09 -4.80 0.17
C LEU A 97 8.52 -4.11 -1.12
N VAL A 98 7.92 -4.53 -2.22
CA VAL A 98 7.86 -3.78 -3.48
C VAL A 98 6.38 -3.55 -3.77
N GLN A 99 5.99 -2.29 -3.94
CA GLN A 99 4.59 -1.92 -4.18
C GLN A 99 4.53 -0.85 -5.25
N GLN A 100 3.62 -1.01 -6.21
CA GLN A 100 3.41 -0.04 -7.27
C GLN A 100 1.94 0.35 -7.37
N PHE A 101 1.72 1.64 -7.42
CA PHE A 101 0.45 2.26 -7.74
C PHE A 101 0.49 2.83 -9.15
N ARG A 102 -0.63 2.71 -9.86
CA ARG A 102 -0.81 3.31 -11.18
C ARG A 102 -2.21 3.91 -11.27
N SER A 103 -2.24 5.21 -11.57
CA SER A 103 -3.48 5.92 -11.91
C SER A 103 -3.45 6.35 -13.37
N LYS A 104 -4.63 6.47 -13.96
CA LYS A 104 -4.83 7.10 -15.26
C LYS A 104 -6.01 8.05 -15.14
N GLN A 105 -5.79 9.30 -15.52
CA GLN A 105 -6.83 10.31 -15.63
C GLN A 105 -6.88 10.83 -17.07
N SER A 106 -8.05 11.05 -17.60
CA SER A 106 -8.25 11.68 -18.89
C SER A 106 -9.00 12.97 -18.67
N VAL A 107 -8.39 14.09 -19.01
CA VAL A 107 -8.99 15.42 -18.88
C VAL A 107 -9.25 15.94 -20.29
N ALA A 108 -10.47 16.33 -20.56
CA ALA A 108 -10.81 17.05 -21.79
C ALA A 108 -10.95 18.54 -21.45
N PHE A 109 -10.25 19.38 -22.18
CA PHE A 109 -10.39 20.83 -22.07
C PHE A 109 -10.68 21.43 -23.44
N TYR A 110 -11.30 22.58 -23.44
CA TYR A 110 -11.67 23.31 -24.63
C TYR A 110 -10.89 24.62 -24.67
N ASP A 111 -10.05 24.81 -25.72
CA ASP A 111 -9.22 26.01 -25.87
C ASP A 111 -9.95 27.19 -26.55
N GLY A 112 -11.27 27.09 -26.71
CA GLY A 112 -12.12 28.05 -27.44
C GLY A 112 -12.26 27.71 -28.93
N VAL A 113 -11.44 26.84 -29.49
CA VAL A 113 -11.46 26.44 -30.91
C VAL A 113 -11.62 24.92 -31.06
N ARG A 114 -10.95 24.14 -30.23
CA ARG A 114 -10.92 22.66 -30.31
C ARG A 114 -11.03 22.00 -28.94
N ALA A 115 -11.71 20.87 -28.91
CA ALA A 115 -11.66 19.99 -27.75
C ALA A 115 -10.33 19.25 -27.78
N MET A 116 -9.52 19.39 -26.72
CA MET A 116 -8.28 18.66 -26.53
C MET A 116 -8.48 17.64 -25.44
N ALA A 117 -8.00 16.41 -25.66
CA ALA A 117 -7.95 15.37 -24.66
C ALA A 117 -6.50 15.17 -24.19
N MET A 118 -6.31 15.10 -22.90
CA MET A 118 -5.02 14.88 -22.26
C MET A 118 -5.12 13.68 -21.33
N ASP A 119 -4.27 12.68 -21.52
CA ASP A 119 -4.14 11.52 -20.66
C ASP A 119 -2.97 11.77 -19.71
N ASP A 120 -3.27 11.75 -18.41
CA ASP A 120 -2.28 11.79 -17.34
C ASP A 120 -2.15 10.42 -16.69
N ILE A 121 -0.93 9.89 -16.68
CA ILE A 121 -0.61 8.57 -16.12
C ILE A 121 0.42 8.75 -15.01
N GLY A 122 -0.05 8.67 -13.78
CA GLY A 122 0.78 8.64 -12.59
C GLY A 122 1.20 7.22 -12.22
N ARG A 123 2.49 7.03 -11.91
CA ARG A 123 3.04 5.77 -11.37
C ARG A 123 3.88 6.07 -10.14
N LEU A 124 3.66 5.31 -9.08
CA LEU A 124 4.40 5.44 -7.84
C LEU A 124 4.93 4.06 -7.44
N LEU A 125 6.25 3.88 -7.50
CA LEU A 125 6.94 2.68 -7.07
C LEU A 125 7.54 2.91 -5.69
N TYR A 126 7.33 1.96 -4.78
CA TYR A 126 7.87 1.98 -3.43
C TYR A 126 8.60 0.67 -3.15
N ILE A 127 9.83 0.77 -2.61
CA ILE A 127 10.66 -0.38 -2.23
C ILE A 127 11.21 -0.11 -0.83
N ALA A 128 10.93 -1.01 0.12
CA ALA A 128 11.34 -0.80 1.50
C ALA A 128 11.61 -2.11 2.26
N PRO A 129 12.63 -2.13 3.11
CA PRO A 129 12.66 -3.06 4.23
C PRO A 129 11.50 -2.77 5.17
N GLN A 130 10.98 -3.83 5.81
CA GLN A 130 9.86 -3.74 6.73
C GLN A 130 10.19 -4.44 8.05
N PHE A 131 9.76 -3.84 9.15
CA PHE A 131 9.58 -4.52 10.41
C PHE A 131 8.13 -5.02 10.49
N THR A 132 7.94 -6.30 10.84
CA THR A 132 6.64 -6.95 10.80
C THR A 132 6.30 -7.58 12.15
N GLY A 133 5.02 -7.56 12.50
CA GLY A 133 4.50 -8.26 13.67
C GLY A 133 3.28 -9.09 13.30
N ARG A 134 3.08 -10.24 13.98
CA ARG A 134 1.90 -11.07 13.76
C ARG A 134 1.29 -11.52 15.08
N TRP A 135 -0.04 -11.62 15.08
CA TRP A 135 -0.85 -12.13 16.18
C TRP A 135 -1.76 -13.23 15.65
N ILE A 136 -1.58 -14.43 16.19
CA ILE A 136 -2.30 -15.61 15.78
C ILE A 136 -3.58 -15.67 16.59
N LEU A 137 -4.74 -15.55 15.93
CA LEU A 137 -6.07 -15.58 16.56
C LEU A 137 -6.65 -16.99 16.65
N GLY A 138 -6.03 -17.95 15.99
CA GLY A 138 -6.48 -19.34 15.95
C GLY A 138 -5.61 -20.19 15.05
N GLU A 139 -6.08 -21.37 14.69
CA GLU A 139 -5.30 -22.28 13.82
C GLU A 139 -5.05 -21.72 12.42
N LYS A 140 -6.02 -20.97 11.88
CA LYS A 140 -6.03 -20.51 10.49
C LYS A 140 -6.01 -19.00 10.32
N LEU A 141 -6.28 -18.23 11.36
CA LEU A 141 -6.45 -16.79 11.27
C LEU A 141 -5.30 -16.07 11.95
N THR A 142 -4.69 -15.13 11.26
CA THR A 142 -3.59 -14.31 11.75
C THR A 142 -3.84 -12.85 11.39
N ILE A 143 -3.71 -11.96 12.36
CA ILE A 143 -3.56 -10.52 12.10
C ILE A 143 -2.07 -10.22 12.03
N TYR A 144 -1.68 -9.40 11.09
CA TYR A 144 -0.30 -8.92 11.02
C TYR A 144 -0.25 -7.43 10.75
N GLY A 145 0.86 -6.82 11.14
CA GLY A 145 1.18 -5.44 10.86
C GLY A 145 2.59 -5.31 10.33
N ALA A 146 2.83 -4.30 9.52
CA ALA A 146 4.15 -3.97 9.02
C ALA A 146 4.36 -2.47 8.97
N ILE A 147 5.58 -2.05 9.31
CA ILE A 147 6.06 -0.68 9.11
C ILE A 147 7.37 -0.74 8.33
N GLY A 148 7.58 0.23 7.46
CA GLY A 148 8.81 0.26 6.66
C GLY A 148 9.20 1.67 6.27
N TRP A 149 10.47 1.82 5.90
CA TRP A 149 11.05 3.04 5.39
C TRP A 149 11.88 2.72 4.17
N GLY A 150 11.66 3.44 3.05
CA GLY A 150 12.33 3.05 1.83
C GLY A 150 12.29 4.09 0.73
N TRP A 151 12.72 3.65 -0.43
CA TRP A 151 12.80 4.45 -1.63
C TRP A 151 11.44 4.50 -2.34
N LEU A 152 11.07 5.73 -2.72
CA LEU A 152 9.86 6.05 -3.43
C LEU A 152 10.24 6.75 -4.73
N ARG A 153 9.73 6.24 -5.86
CA ARG A 153 9.90 6.84 -7.18
C ARG A 153 8.54 7.17 -7.77
N TYR A 154 8.35 8.43 -8.08
CA TYR A 154 7.20 8.92 -8.83
C TYR A 154 7.58 9.11 -10.29
N LYS A 155 6.70 8.68 -11.20
CA LYS A 155 6.79 8.97 -12.63
C LYS A 155 5.41 9.41 -13.11
N GLU A 156 5.36 10.57 -13.70
CA GLU A 156 4.20 11.12 -14.39
C GLU A 156 4.43 11.12 -15.87
N THR A 157 3.41 10.81 -16.65
CA THR A 157 3.46 10.81 -18.12
C THR A 157 2.18 11.45 -18.63
N VAL A 158 2.33 12.58 -19.28
CA VAL A 158 1.22 13.33 -19.88
C VAL A 158 1.27 13.15 -21.39
N LYS A 159 0.15 12.71 -21.97
CA LYS A 159 -0.03 12.53 -23.42
C LYS A 159 -1.17 13.42 -23.88
N GLY A 160 -0.89 14.33 -24.80
CA GLY A 160 -1.89 15.23 -25.38
C GLY A 160 -1.95 15.12 -26.89
N SER A 161 -3.13 15.29 -27.47
CA SER A 161 -3.26 15.39 -28.93
C SER A 161 -2.57 16.68 -29.41
N GLY A 162 -1.46 16.51 -30.13
CA GLY A 162 -0.64 17.62 -30.65
C GLY A 162 0.53 18.07 -29.76
N LEU A 163 0.66 17.62 -28.52
CA LEU A 163 1.75 18.00 -27.61
C LEU A 163 2.84 16.92 -27.46
N GLY A 164 2.61 15.72 -28.02
CA GLY A 164 3.53 14.60 -27.84
C GLY A 164 3.40 13.96 -26.45
N GLU A 165 4.45 13.26 -26.03
CA GLU A 165 4.54 12.62 -24.72
C GLU A 165 5.57 13.38 -23.87
N LEU A 166 5.14 13.85 -22.71
CA LEU A 166 6.00 14.47 -21.72
C LEU A 166 6.08 13.56 -20.51
N SER A 167 7.28 13.31 -20.01
CA SER A 167 7.44 12.53 -18.79
C SER A 167 8.32 13.25 -17.77
N GLY A 168 7.89 13.16 -16.50
CA GLY A 168 8.61 13.68 -15.35
C GLY A 168 8.87 12.57 -14.33
N THR A 169 10.01 12.62 -13.66
CA THR A 169 10.36 11.68 -12.60
C THR A 169 10.88 12.40 -11.36
N ALA A 170 10.53 11.86 -10.19
CA ALA A 170 11.09 12.30 -8.93
C ALA A 170 11.35 11.09 -8.01
N ASN A 171 12.35 11.23 -7.15
CA ASN A 171 12.69 10.22 -6.15
C ASN A 171 12.61 10.84 -4.75
N ALA A 172 12.19 10.06 -3.78
CA ALA A 172 12.08 10.48 -2.39
C ALA A 172 12.32 9.30 -1.44
N LEU A 173 12.36 9.61 -0.17
CA LEU A 173 12.19 8.64 0.90
C LEU A 173 10.74 8.65 1.34
N GLY A 174 10.17 7.47 1.55
CA GLY A 174 8.80 7.30 2.02
C GLY A 174 8.70 6.28 3.14
N GLY A 175 7.61 6.36 3.88
CA GLY A 175 7.26 5.40 4.91
C GLY A 175 6.01 4.63 4.53
N ASN A 176 5.86 3.40 5.04
CA ASN A 176 4.62 2.67 4.92
C ASN A 176 4.15 2.11 6.26
N PHE A 177 2.85 1.94 6.35
CA PHE A 177 2.17 1.21 7.41
C PHE A 177 1.13 0.29 6.78
N THR A 178 1.11 -0.98 7.20
CA THR A 178 0.17 -1.99 6.71
C THR A 178 -0.43 -2.73 7.90
N VAL A 179 -1.73 -3.00 7.85
CA VAL A 179 -2.41 -3.99 8.68
C VAL A 179 -3.09 -4.97 7.75
N GLY A 180 -2.93 -6.26 8.02
CA GLY A 180 -3.53 -7.32 7.22
C GLY A 180 -4.17 -8.40 8.07
N LEU A 181 -5.18 -9.03 7.49
CA LEU A 181 -5.80 -10.23 7.99
C LEU A 181 -5.48 -11.37 7.03
N GLU A 182 -4.87 -12.42 7.55
CA GLU A 182 -4.47 -13.61 6.80
C GLU A 182 -5.32 -14.80 7.23
N TYR A 183 -5.84 -15.54 6.24
CA TYR A 183 -6.51 -16.80 6.44
C TYR A 183 -5.72 -17.92 5.75
N ARG A 184 -5.28 -18.91 6.55
CA ARG A 184 -4.51 -20.06 6.07
C ARG A 184 -5.44 -21.08 5.40
N LEU A 185 -5.28 -21.28 4.09
CA LEU A 185 -6.04 -22.26 3.30
C LEU A 185 -5.46 -23.67 3.42
N SER A 186 -4.14 -23.76 3.43
CA SER A 186 -3.39 -25.02 3.53
C SER A 186 -2.07 -24.81 4.28
N SER A 187 -1.26 -25.87 4.40
CA SER A 187 0.12 -25.76 4.91
C SER A 187 1.03 -24.91 4.01
N VAL A 188 0.68 -24.67 2.76
CA VAL A 188 1.52 -24.00 1.78
C VAL A 188 1.00 -22.62 1.43
N VAL A 189 -0.33 -22.43 1.43
CA VAL A 189 -0.95 -21.21 0.88
C VAL A 189 -1.94 -20.60 1.87
N GLY A 190 -1.93 -19.28 1.96
CA GLY A 190 -2.93 -18.44 2.63
C GLY A 190 -3.43 -17.34 1.72
N MET A 191 -4.53 -16.73 2.10
CA MET A 191 -5.08 -15.50 1.51
C MET A 191 -5.00 -14.36 2.51
N SER A 192 -4.85 -13.13 2.03
CA SER A 192 -4.87 -11.94 2.89
C SER A 192 -5.76 -10.84 2.33
N VAL A 193 -6.21 -10.00 3.25
CA VAL A 193 -6.76 -8.68 2.96
C VAL A 193 -5.91 -7.68 3.71
N ASP A 194 -5.42 -6.68 3.00
CA ASP A 194 -4.48 -5.69 3.52
C ASP A 194 -5.04 -4.29 3.36
N LEU A 195 -4.90 -3.51 4.41
CA LEU A 195 -5.15 -2.08 4.42
C LEU A 195 -3.88 -1.36 4.84
N GLY A 196 -3.58 -0.25 4.20
CA GLY A 196 -2.40 0.49 4.61
C GLY A 196 -2.28 1.86 3.97
N LEU A 197 -1.19 2.51 4.32
CA LEU A 197 -0.81 3.78 3.77
C LEU A 197 0.67 3.75 3.36
N ILE A 198 0.99 4.47 2.29
CA ILE A 198 2.36 4.83 1.93
C ILE A 198 2.39 6.35 1.86
N GLY A 199 3.31 6.96 2.61
CA GLY A 199 3.48 8.40 2.66
C GLY A 199 4.88 8.81 2.26
N GLY A 200 4.98 9.99 1.61
CA GLY A 200 6.23 10.61 1.26
C GLY A 200 6.01 11.95 0.58
N GLU A 201 7.04 12.80 0.63
CA GLU A 201 7.06 14.07 -0.07
C GLU A 201 8.07 13.97 -1.22
N ILE A 202 7.63 14.19 -2.45
CA ILE A 202 8.50 14.31 -3.60
C ILE A 202 8.83 15.79 -3.84
N GLY A 203 10.09 16.04 -4.17
CA GLY A 203 10.56 17.37 -4.55
C GLY A 203 10.32 17.63 -6.04
N LYS A 204 11.19 18.45 -6.63
CA LYS A 204 11.12 18.84 -8.04
C LYS A 204 11.10 17.63 -8.98
N LEU A 205 10.15 17.64 -9.90
CA LEU A 205 10.08 16.71 -11.03
C LEU A 205 11.20 17.02 -12.04
N LYS A 206 11.98 16.01 -12.40
CA LYS A 206 12.91 16.10 -13.52
C LYS A 206 12.17 15.71 -14.79
N VAL A 207 12.06 16.64 -15.74
CA VAL A 207 11.36 16.45 -17.01
C VAL A 207 12.38 16.22 -18.13
N ASP A 208 12.05 15.35 -19.07
CA ASP A 208 12.96 14.98 -20.18
C ASP A 208 13.19 16.11 -21.21
N ASN A 209 12.51 17.26 -21.07
CA ASN A 209 12.63 18.42 -21.95
C ASN A 209 13.22 19.62 -21.19
N THR A 210 14.43 20.08 -21.58
CA THR A 210 15.16 21.15 -20.88
C THR A 210 14.47 22.51 -20.90
N GLY A 211 13.76 22.86 -21.98
CA GLY A 211 13.00 24.12 -22.05
C GLY A 211 11.79 24.12 -21.11
N LEU A 212 11.08 23.00 -21.05
CA LEU A 212 9.94 22.82 -20.14
C LEU A 212 10.39 22.68 -18.69
N GLN A 213 11.58 22.08 -18.44
CA GLN A 213 12.17 22.00 -17.11
C GLN A 213 12.39 23.37 -16.50
N ALA A 214 12.92 24.33 -17.28
CA ALA A 214 13.12 25.70 -16.81
C ALA A 214 11.80 26.37 -16.41
N ALA A 215 10.75 26.21 -17.23
CA ALA A 215 9.42 26.74 -16.93
C ALA A 215 8.79 26.10 -15.68
N ILE A 216 8.96 24.79 -15.49
CA ILE A 216 8.47 24.09 -14.30
C ILE A 216 9.24 24.49 -13.05
N ASP A 217 10.57 24.64 -13.14
CA ASP A 217 11.42 25.07 -12.02
C ASP A 217 11.10 26.50 -11.57
N GLU A 218 10.63 27.35 -12.48
CA GLU A 218 10.19 28.71 -12.19
C GLU A 218 8.80 28.76 -11.56
N THR A 219 7.90 27.84 -11.97
CA THR A 219 6.50 27.83 -11.53
C THR A 219 6.27 26.91 -10.32
N TYR A 220 7.04 25.83 -10.18
CA TYR A 220 6.82 24.80 -9.18
C TYR A 220 7.98 24.72 -8.18
N THR A 221 7.90 25.52 -7.12
CA THR A 221 8.86 25.52 -6.00
C THR A 221 8.46 24.59 -4.85
N GLY A 222 7.29 23.96 -4.94
CA GLY A 222 6.66 23.19 -3.86
C GLY A 222 7.10 21.72 -3.79
N LYS A 223 6.87 21.13 -2.63
CA LYS A 223 6.91 19.69 -2.41
C LYS A 223 5.52 19.11 -2.63
N MET A 224 5.40 18.01 -3.36
CA MET A 224 4.15 17.30 -3.56
C MET A 224 4.02 16.14 -2.56
N ASP A 225 2.96 16.13 -1.77
CA ASP A 225 2.61 15.00 -0.89
C ASP A 225 1.95 13.89 -1.74
N VAL A 226 2.60 12.74 -1.79
CA VAL A 226 2.10 11.55 -2.51
C VAL A 226 1.58 10.49 -1.55
N THR A 227 1.15 10.91 -0.37
CA THR A 227 0.55 9.99 0.62
C THR A 227 -0.72 9.37 0.06
N ARG A 228 -0.77 8.04 0.05
CA ARG A 228 -1.90 7.26 -0.43
C ARG A 228 -2.36 6.22 0.58
N LEU A 229 -3.65 5.95 0.56
CA LEU A 229 -4.28 4.81 1.20
C LEU A 229 -4.43 3.68 0.17
N TYR A 230 -4.36 2.43 0.62
CA TYR A 230 -4.61 1.29 -0.25
C TYR A 230 -5.37 0.18 0.47
N ALA A 231 -6.10 -0.61 -0.34
CA ALA A 231 -6.72 -1.86 0.06
C ALA A 231 -6.38 -2.91 -0.98
N THR A 232 -5.80 -4.05 -0.55
CA THR A 232 -5.40 -5.13 -1.45
C THR A 232 -5.88 -6.48 -0.94
N VAL A 233 -6.11 -7.41 -1.87
CA VAL A 233 -6.32 -8.83 -1.60
C VAL A 233 -5.10 -9.56 -2.14
N GLY A 234 -4.59 -10.53 -1.39
CA GLY A 234 -3.34 -11.20 -1.73
C GLY A 234 -3.33 -12.68 -1.40
N ALA A 235 -2.26 -13.32 -1.85
CA ALA A 235 -1.92 -14.70 -1.53
C ALA A 235 -0.54 -14.74 -0.85
N HIS A 236 -0.40 -15.65 0.11
CA HIS A 236 0.83 -15.94 0.82
C HIS A 236 1.26 -17.37 0.51
N ILE A 237 2.54 -17.57 0.22
CA ILE A 237 3.19 -18.88 0.11
C ILE A 237 4.11 -19.02 1.33
N TYR A 238 3.84 -20.01 2.17
CA TYR A 238 4.54 -20.19 3.45
C TYR A 238 5.89 -20.86 3.29
N ILE A 239 6.83 -20.42 4.11
CA ILE A 239 8.18 -21.00 4.30
C ILE A 239 8.20 -21.59 5.71
N TRP A 240 8.62 -22.87 5.82
CA TRP A 240 8.64 -23.64 7.07
C TRP A 240 10.06 -23.85 7.59
#